data_d6c843e3fd9dca916f7164339cc0b5db
#
_entry.id   d6c843e3fd9dca916f7164339cc0b5db
#
_cell.length_a   1.000
_cell.length_b   1.000
_cell.length_c   1.000
_cell.angle_alpha   90.00
_cell.angle_beta   90.00
_cell.angle_gamma   90.00
#
_symmetry.space_group_name_H-M   'P 1'
#
loop_
_entity.id
_entity.type
_entity.pdbx_description
1 polymer ?
#
loop_
_entity_poly.entity_id
_entity_poly.type
_entity_poly.pdbx_seq_one_letter_code
_entity_poly.pdbx_strand_id
1 'polypeptide(L)'
;MPELNLEPQWLCESAALQEGAVAVTFDVLEHGRSAPAFAVRFDNVAVAYLNRCAHVPAEMDWQPGQFWDADKRFIVCAMHGALYEPADGLCVSGPCPGKRLMRIALTEAQGQIHWQPNDRFQPLF
;
A
#
# COMPACT_ATOMS: atom_id res chain seq x y z
N MET A 1 -4.76 -27.71 -8.68
CA MET A 1 -4.38 -26.43 -8.06
C MET A 1 -4.26 -25.35 -9.11
N PRO A 2 -4.85 -24.21 -8.88
CA PRO A 2 -4.63 -23.11 -9.80
C PRO A 2 -3.16 -22.69 -9.76
N GLU A 3 -2.62 -22.37 -10.91
CA GLU A 3 -1.28 -21.83 -11.01
C GLU A 3 -1.27 -20.39 -10.51
N LEU A 4 -0.16 -19.98 -9.87
CA LEU A 4 0.01 -18.59 -9.46
C LEU A 4 0.26 -17.73 -10.69
N ASN A 5 -0.38 -16.57 -10.73
CA ASN A 5 -0.06 -15.54 -11.70
C ASN A 5 1.07 -14.68 -11.13
N LEU A 6 2.22 -14.68 -11.78
CA LEU A 6 3.37 -13.89 -11.36
C LEU A 6 3.69 -12.77 -12.34
N GLU A 7 2.79 -12.52 -13.30
CA GLU A 7 2.99 -11.42 -14.24
C GLU A 7 2.71 -10.07 -13.58
N PRO A 8 3.59 -9.07 -13.76
CA PRO A 8 3.33 -7.72 -13.25
C PRO A 8 2.00 -7.19 -13.76
N GLN A 9 1.24 -6.57 -12.86
CA GLN A 9 -0.08 -6.01 -13.15
C GLN A 9 0.03 -4.50 -13.24
N TRP A 10 -0.46 -3.92 -14.33
CA TRP A 10 -0.47 -2.46 -14.49
C TRP A 10 -1.32 -1.83 -13.39
N LEU A 11 -0.78 -0.81 -12.74
CA LEU A 11 -1.48 -0.09 -11.68
C LEU A 11 -1.91 1.30 -12.15
N CYS A 12 -0.95 2.08 -12.60
CA CYS A 12 -1.22 3.47 -13.02
C CYS A 12 -0.02 4.03 -13.77
N GLU A 13 -0.21 5.18 -14.37
CA GLU A 13 0.90 5.97 -14.90
C GLU A 13 1.69 6.58 -13.74
N SER A 14 2.99 6.78 -13.93
CA SER A 14 3.85 7.40 -12.92
C SER A 14 3.33 8.76 -12.48
N ALA A 15 2.80 9.54 -13.43
CA ALA A 15 2.28 10.89 -13.15
C ALA A 15 1.04 10.87 -12.24
N ALA A 16 0.32 9.77 -12.18
CA ALA A 16 -0.85 9.65 -11.30
C ALA A 16 -0.47 9.51 -9.83
N LEU A 17 0.80 9.20 -9.54
CA LEU A 17 1.28 8.96 -8.18
C LEU A 17 2.21 10.09 -7.78
N GLN A 18 1.66 11.14 -7.20
CA GLN A 18 2.41 12.33 -6.82
C GLN A 18 2.84 12.28 -5.37
N GLU A 19 3.94 12.95 -5.08
CA GLU A 19 4.54 13.03 -3.75
C GLU A 19 3.55 13.60 -2.74
N GLY A 20 3.27 12.85 -1.66
CA GLY A 20 2.40 13.31 -0.57
C GLY A 20 0.94 13.49 -0.96
N ALA A 21 0.51 13.01 -2.10
CA ALA A 21 -0.85 13.18 -2.59
C ALA A 21 -1.75 12.02 -2.18
N VAL A 22 -3.03 12.12 -2.59
CA VAL A 22 -4.01 11.05 -2.41
C VAL A 22 -3.46 9.76 -3.04
N ALA A 23 -3.62 8.65 -2.34
CA ALA A 23 -3.12 7.36 -2.82
C ALA A 23 -3.89 6.87 -4.04
N VAL A 24 -3.22 6.09 -4.87
CA VAL A 24 -3.88 5.25 -5.87
C VAL A 24 -4.30 3.97 -5.16
N THR A 25 -5.59 3.67 -5.16
CA THR A 25 -6.13 2.50 -4.48
C THR A 25 -6.42 1.40 -5.48
N PHE A 26 -6.25 0.15 -5.05
CA PHE A 26 -6.51 -1.02 -5.89
C PHE A 26 -6.83 -2.21 -5.01
N ASP A 27 -7.35 -3.27 -5.61
CA ASP A 27 -7.67 -4.48 -4.87
C ASP A 27 -6.78 -5.63 -5.34
N VAL A 28 -6.45 -6.50 -4.40
CA VAL A 28 -5.72 -7.74 -4.66
C VAL A 28 -6.51 -8.89 -4.07
N LEU A 29 -6.23 -10.13 -4.53
CA LEU A 29 -6.74 -11.32 -3.86
C LEU A 29 -5.74 -11.78 -2.82
N GLU A 30 -6.19 -11.94 -1.59
CA GLU A 30 -5.45 -12.57 -0.52
C GLU A 30 -6.23 -13.79 -0.06
N HIS A 31 -5.64 -14.97 -0.24
CA HIS A 31 -6.31 -16.23 0.10
C HIS A 31 -7.71 -16.35 -0.53
N GLY A 32 -7.81 -15.94 -1.80
CA GLY A 32 -9.05 -16.00 -2.54
C GLY A 32 -10.08 -14.92 -2.22
N ARG A 33 -9.74 -13.96 -1.36
CA ARG A 33 -10.64 -12.87 -0.99
C ARG A 33 -10.06 -11.53 -1.44
N SER A 34 -10.93 -10.66 -1.94
CA SER A 34 -10.53 -9.30 -2.30
C SER A 34 -10.10 -8.54 -1.05
N ALA A 35 -8.98 -7.85 -1.14
CA ALA A 35 -8.45 -7.03 -0.07
C ALA A 35 -7.97 -5.70 -0.65
N PRO A 36 -8.27 -4.57 0.03
CA PRO A 36 -7.87 -3.26 -0.47
C PRO A 36 -6.38 -3.02 -0.26
N ALA A 37 -5.78 -2.30 -1.20
CA ALA A 37 -4.39 -1.91 -1.18
C ALA A 37 -4.26 -0.46 -1.64
N PHE A 38 -3.11 0.14 -1.37
CA PHE A 38 -2.86 1.51 -1.79
C PHE A 38 -1.40 1.71 -2.17
N ALA A 39 -1.17 2.67 -3.06
CA ALA A 39 0.17 3.09 -3.46
C ALA A 39 0.31 4.59 -3.25
N VAL A 40 1.47 5.00 -2.78
CA VAL A 40 1.82 6.41 -2.57
C VAL A 40 3.23 6.65 -3.05
N ARG A 41 3.59 7.91 -3.23
CA ARG A 41 4.98 8.30 -3.54
C ARG A 41 5.56 9.01 -2.34
N PHE A 42 6.73 8.56 -1.93
CA PHE A 42 7.47 9.16 -0.83
C PHE A 42 8.96 9.21 -1.19
N ASP A 43 9.56 10.37 -1.00
CA ASP A 43 10.98 10.59 -1.31
C ASP A 43 11.30 10.15 -2.74
N ASN A 44 10.41 10.51 -3.66
CA ASN A 44 10.50 10.23 -5.09
C ASN A 44 10.38 8.73 -5.46
N VAL A 45 9.97 7.88 -4.53
CA VAL A 45 9.84 6.43 -4.74
C VAL A 45 8.40 6.01 -4.56
N ALA A 46 7.89 5.20 -5.49
CA ALA A 46 6.56 4.61 -5.38
C ALA A 46 6.61 3.40 -4.44
N VAL A 47 5.70 3.36 -3.48
CA VAL A 47 5.55 2.22 -2.55
C VAL A 47 4.09 1.84 -2.42
N ALA A 48 3.82 0.58 -2.14
CA ALA A 48 2.46 0.08 -1.96
C ALA A 48 2.37 -0.87 -0.78
N TYR A 49 1.22 -0.84 -0.13
CA TYR A 49 0.93 -1.68 1.03
C TYR A 49 -0.51 -2.14 0.99
N LEU A 50 -0.77 -3.28 1.64
CA LEU A 50 -2.13 -3.69 1.93
C LEU A 50 -2.75 -2.65 2.88
N ASN A 51 -4.00 -2.26 2.62
CA ASN A 51 -4.72 -1.31 3.48
C ASN A 51 -5.29 -2.07 4.68
N ARG A 52 -4.39 -2.41 5.59
CA ARG A 52 -4.71 -3.13 6.82
C ARG A 52 -3.76 -2.66 7.90
N CYS A 53 -4.33 -2.04 8.95
CA CYS A 53 -3.53 -1.55 10.06
C CYS A 53 -2.80 -2.72 10.75
N ALA A 54 -1.52 -2.53 11.05
CA ALA A 54 -0.74 -3.58 11.72
C ALA A 54 -1.18 -3.79 13.17
N HIS A 55 -1.89 -2.82 13.76
CA HIS A 55 -2.44 -2.90 15.12
C HIS A 55 -3.71 -3.75 15.15
N VAL A 56 -4.65 -3.46 14.24
CA VAL A 56 -5.91 -4.20 14.11
C VAL A 56 -6.20 -4.41 12.62
N PRO A 57 -6.90 -5.48 12.23
CA PRO A 57 -7.14 -5.77 10.82
C PRO A 57 -8.28 -4.90 10.26
N ALA A 58 -8.07 -3.59 10.18
CA ALA A 58 -9.03 -2.62 9.70
C ALA A 58 -8.38 -1.69 8.68
N GLU A 59 -9.20 -1.17 7.75
CA GLU A 59 -8.73 -0.17 6.81
C GLU A 59 -8.30 1.10 7.55
N MET A 60 -7.23 1.72 7.06
CA MET A 60 -6.57 2.82 7.75
C MET A 60 -7.11 4.20 7.34
N ASP A 61 -7.68 4.31 6.13
CA ASP A 61 -8.10 5.59 5.61
C ASP A 61 -9.55 5.93 6.00
N TRP A 62 -9.70 6.85 6.92
CA TRP A 62 -11.01 7.40 7.28
C TRP A 62 -11.67 8.04 6.06
N GLN A 63 -10.91 8.84 5.30
CA GLN A 63 -11.33 9.38 4.01
C GLN A 63 -10.64 8.59 2.91
N PRO A 64 -11.37 8.04 1.92
CA PRO A 64 -10.77 7.19 0.91
C PRO A 64 -9.53 7.82 0.26
N GLY A 65 -8.43 7.07 0.25
CA GLY A 65 -7.16 7.50 -0.33
C GLY A 65 -6.31 8.42 0.53
N GLN A 66 -6.78 8.85 1.71
CA GLN A 66 -6.05 9.78 2.57
C GLN A 66 -5.26 9.00 3.62
N PHE A 67 -3.97 8.79 3.35
CA PHE A 67 -3.10 7.99 4.21
C PHE A 67 -2.01 8.80 4.91
N TRP A 68 -1.86 10.09 4.58
CA TRP A 68 -0.76 10.89 5.09
C TRP A 68 -1.13 11.62 6.38
N ASP A 69 -0.15 11.76 7.29
CA ASP A 69 -0.29 12.66 8.42
C ASP A 69 -0.23 14.13 7.94
N ALA A 70 -0.42 15.07 8.87
CA ALA A 70 -0.51 16.48 8.51
C ALA A 70 0.74 17.00 7.79
N ASP A 71 1.91 16.48 8.15
CA ASP A 71 3.18 16.90 7.57
C ASP A 71 3.57 16.11 6.33
N LYS A 72 2.75 15.13 5.94
CA LYS A 72 3.01 14.23 4.80
C LYS A 72 4.34 13.49 4.94
N ARG A 73 4.71 13.19 6.18
CA ARG A 73 5.95 12.49 6.51
C ARG A 73 5.72 11.02 6.78
N PHE A 74 4.59 10.68 7.39
CA PHE A 74 4.28 9.30 7.77
C PHE A 74 2.93 8.88 7.22
N ILE A 75 2.79 7.58 6.94
CA ILE A 75 1.49 6.96 6.70
C ILE A 75 0.83 6.80 8.06
N VAL A 76 -0.45 7.19 8.16
CA VAL A 76 -1.18 7.17 9.43
C VAL A 76 -2.40 6.25 9.33
N CYS A 77 -2.65 5.49 10.39
CA CYS A 77 -3.93 4.82 10.58
C CYS A 77 -4.88 5.79 11.29
N ALA A 78 -5.94 6.20 10.61
CA ALA A 78 -6.87 7.20 11.14
C ALA A 78 -7.64 6.72 12.37
N MET A 79 -7.69 5.39 12.59
CA MET A 79 -8.46 4.82 13.70
C MET A 79 -7.80 5.08 15.07
N HIS A 80 -6.47 4.85 15.16
CA HIS A 80 -5.76 4.93 16.44
C HIS A 80 -4.47 5.74 16.38
N GLY A 81 -4.22 6.41 15.25
CA GLY A 81 -3.06 7.27 15.10
C GLY A 81 -1.71 6.59 14.97
N ALA A 82 -1.70 5.28 14.66
CA ALA A 82 -0.43 4.59 14.41
C ALA A 82 0.26 5.24 13.21
N LEU A 83 1.58 5.49 13.33
CA LEU A 83 2.38 6.09 12.27
C LEU A 83 3.35 5.06 11.70
N TYR A 84 3.44 5.02 10.38
CA TYR A 84 4.29 4.07 9.67
C TYR A 84 5.27 4.81 8.77
N GLU A 85 6.52 4.32 8.76
CA GLU A 85 7.54 4.80 7.83
C GLU A 85 7.15 4.43 6.40
N PRO A 86 6.98 5.40 5.49
CA PRO A 86 6.53 5.06 4.13
C PRO A 86 7.50 4.16 3.37
N ALA A 87 8.79 4.28 3.63
CA ALA A 87 9.81 3.53 2.88
C ALA A 87 9.74 2.03 3.13
N ASP A 88 9.39 1.59 4.34
CA ASP A 88 9.42 0.16 4.69
C ASP A 88 8.19 -0.32 5.46
N GLY A 89 7.24 0.57 5.76
CA GLY A 89 6.01 0.21 6.45
C GLY A 89 6.15 -0.04 7.94
N LEU A 90 7.31 0.25 8.54
CA LEU A 90 7.54 0.01 9.95
C LEU A 90 6.73 0.99 10.82
N CYS A 91 5.99 0.45 11.80
CA CYS A 91 5.29 1.28 12.77
C CYS A 91 6.31 1.95 13.70
N VAL A 92 6.34 3.28 13.68
CA VAL A 92 7.30 4.07 14.45
C VAL A 92 6.67 4.78 15.64
N SER A 93 5.34 4.82 15.70
CA SER A 93 4.62 5.47 16.81
C SER A 93 3.20 4.93 16.88
N GLY A 94 2.62 4.97 18.06
CA GLY A 94 1.27 4.49 18.31
C GLY A 94 1.25 3.09 18.91
N PRO A 95 0.13 2.35 18.77
CA PRO A 95 -0.09 1.12 19.54
C PRO A 95 0.65 -0.12 19.01
N CYS A 96 1.38 -0.03 17.89
CA CYS A 96 2.00 -1.21 17.28
C CYS A 96 3.50 -1.03 16.95
N PRO A 97 4.33 -0.52 17.87
CA PRO A 97 5.76 -0.35 17.55
C PRO A 97 6.40 -1.66 17.15
N GLY A 98 7.23 -1.62 16.12
CA GLY A 98 7.94 -2.80 15.62
C GLY A 98 7.17 -3.68 14.66
N LYS A 99 5.87 -3.47 14.50
CA LYS A 99 5.07 -4.15 13.49
C LYS A 99 5.15 -3.42 12.16
N ARG A 100 4.83 -4.11 11.08
CA ARG A 100 4.93 -3.56 9.73
C ARG A 100 3.63 -3.72 8.96
N LEU A 101 3.36 -2.75 8.08
CA LEU A 101 2.37 -2.94 7.03
C LEU A 101 2.86 -4.02 6.07
N MET A 102 1.92 -4.73 5.44
CA MET A 102 2.27 -5.74 4.44
C MET A 102 2.58 -5.07 3.11
N ARG A 103 3.81 -5.21 2.65
CA ARG A 103 4.26 -4.57 1.42
C ARG A 103 3.81 -5.33 0.19
N ILE A 104 3.41 -4.56 -0.83
CA ILE A 104 3.16 -5.06 -2.17
C ILE A 104 4.24 -4.44 -3.06
N ALA A 105 5.03 -5.28 -3.72
CA ALA A 105 6.15 -4.80 -4.52
C ALA A 105 5.66 -4.05 -5.75
N LEU A 106 6.29 -2.92 -6.05
CA LEU A 106 6.03 -2.14 -7.26
C LEU A 106 7.27 -2.10 -8.14
N THR A 107 7.05 -1.99 -9.45
CA THR A 107 8.09 -1.62 -10.40
C THR A 107 7.64 -0.37 -11.13
N GLU A 108 8.57 0.55 -11.34
CA GLU A 108 8.30 1.79 -12.07
C GLU A 108 9.33 1.93 -13.17
N ALA A 109 8.85 1.97 -14.41
CA ALA A 109 9.72 2.10 -15.58
C ALA A 109 8.93 2.73 -16.73
N GLN A 110 9.59 3.57 -17.51
CA GLN A 110 9.01 4.16 -18.74
C GLN A 110 7.68 4.86 -18.50
N GLY A 111 7.55 5.54 -17.35
CA GLY A 111 6.34 6.28 -17.01
C GLY A 111 5.17 5.43 -16.55
N GLN A 112 5.38 4.13 -16.27
CA GLN A 112 4.32 3.21 -15.87
C GLN A 112 4.68 2.51 -14.57
N ILE A 113 3.66 2.26 -13.74
CA ILE A 113 3.81 1.54 -12.47
C ILE A 113 3.01 0.26 -12.54
N HIS A 114 3.67 -0.84 -12.19
CA HIS A 114 3.07 -2.18 -12.08
C HIS A 114 3.26 -2.70 -10.67
N TRP A 115 2.31 -3.47 -10.18
CA TRP A 115 2.52 -4.21 -8.93
C TRP A 115 2.84 -5.67 -9.25
N GLN A 116 3.64 -6.28 -8.38
CA GLN A 116 4.14 -7.63 -8.61
C GLN A 116 3.35 -8.63 -7.76
N PRO A 117 2.56 -9.51 -8.39
CA PRO A 117 1.90 -10.60 -7.67
C PRO A 117 2.90 -11.58 -7.06
N ASN A 118 2.46 -12.24 -5.99
CA ASN A 118 3.22 -13.30 -5.35
C ASN A 118 2.24 -14.36 -4.83
N ASP A 119 2.74 -15.32 -4.06
CA ASP A 119 1.88 -16.40 -3.53
C ASP A 119 0.85 -15.89 -2.52
N ARG A 120 1.06 -14.73 -1.91
CA ARG A 120 0.11 -14.14 -0.97
C ARG A 120 -0.90 -13.22 -1.65
N PHE A 121 -0.44 -12.43 -2.61
CA PHE A 121 -1.29 -11.44 -3.29
C PHE A 121 -1.36 -11.75 -4.78
N GLN A 122 -2.58 -12.00 -5.25
CA GLN A 122 -2.84 -12.35 -6.63
C GLN A 122 -3.77 -11.31 -7.27
N PRO A 123 -3.72 -11.14 -8.60
CA PRO A 123 -4.68 -10.25 -9.26
C PRO A 123 -6.08 -10.84 -9.23
N LEU A 124 -7.09 -9.95 -9.31
CA LEU A 124 -8.49 -10.35 -9.30
C LEU A 124 -8.88 -11.12 -10.57
N PHE A 125 -8.16 -10.91 -11.65
CA PHE A 125 -8.44 -11.56 -12.94
C PHE A 125 -7.20 -12.22 -13.51
#